data_9426233ee68a34cdc76bfa5b533d1d86
#
_entry.id   9426233ee68a34cdc76bfa5b533d1d86
#
_cell.length_a   1.000
_cell.length_b   1.000
_cell.length_c   1.000
_cell.angle_alpha   90.00
_cell.angle_beta   90.00
_cell.angle_gamma   90.00
#
_symmetry.space_group_name_H-M   'P 1'
#
loop_
_entity.id
_entity.type
_entity.pdbx_description
1 polymer ?
#
loop_
_entity_poly.entity_id
_entity_poly.type
_entity_poly.pdbx_seq_one_letter_code
_entity_poly.pdbx_strand_id
1 'polypeptide(L)'
;MNWKAVAAAVAMAGMAFGSVTAADGTHDSRVALMKQIGGSAGALAAIAKGTKPYDAEAVKAALTTIAATAKVFPDQFKPGTETGDEGASPKIWENMDDFKARAAKLSADAETALAQLPADPAAIGATMNTLGANCAGCHKAYRISK
;
A
#
# COMPACT_ATOMS: atom_id res chain seq x y z
N MET A 1 -26.65 -45.41 -33.51
CA MET A 1 -25.90 -44.13 -33.65
C MET A 1 -25.74 -43.56 -32.24
N ASN A 2 -24.56 -43.73 -31.64
CA ASN A 2 -24.31 -43.42 -30.23
C ASN A 2 -23.76 -42.01 -30.10
N TRP A 3 -24.56 -41.08 -29.55
CA TRP A 3 -24.16 -39.72 -29.24
C TRP A 3 -23.53 -39.71 -27.85
N LYS A 4 -22.20 -39.68 -27.77
CA LYS A 4 -21.47 -39.48 -26.53
C LYS A 4 -21.41 -37.98 -26.25
N ALA A 5 -22.15 -37.55 -25.26
CA ALA A 5 -22.06 -36.19 -24.69
C ALA A 5 -20.71 -36.02 -23.99
N VAL A 6 -19.88 -35.10 -24.49
CA VAL A 6 -18.66 -34.66 -23.84
C VAL A 6 -19.05 -33.50 -22.92
N ALA A 7 -19.06 -33.74 -21.61
CA ALA A 7 -19.21 -32.71 -20.62
C ALA A 7 -17.84 -32.00 -20.40
N ALA A 8 -17.73 -30.77 -20.90
CA ALA A 8 -16.59 -29.93 -20.60
C ALA A 8 -16.73 -29.34 -19.18
N ALA A 9 -15.90 -29.81 -18.26
CA ALA A 9 -15.79 -29.23 -16.95
C ALA A 9 -14.98 -27.90 -17.04
N VAL A 10 -15.67 -26.78 -16.89
CA VAL A 10 -15.04 -25.47 -16.74
C VAL A 10 -14.54 -25.38 -15.32
N ALA A 11 -13.23 -25.51 -15.12
CA ALA A 11 -12.57 -25.23 -13.85
C ALA A 11 -12.53 -23.71 -13.69
N MET A 12 -13.41 -23.16 -12.84
CA MET A 12 -13.27 -21.79 -12.36
C MET A 12 -12.07 -21.74 -11.42
N ALA A 13 -10.97 -21.15 -11.89
CA ALA A 13 -9.87 -20.74 -11.02
C ALA A 13 -10.39 -19.58 -10.15
N GLY A 14 -10.78 -19.88 -8.93
CA GLY A 14 -11.13 -18.89 -7.92
C GLY A 14 -9.89 -18.05 -7.61
N MET A 15 -9.90 -16.77 -8.00
CA MET A 15 -8.97 -15.79 -7.46
C MET A 15 -9.24 -15.69 -5.97
N ALA A 16 -8.35 -16.25 -5.17
CA ALA A 16 -8.32 -16.02 -3.74
C ALA A 16 -7.98 -14.54 -3.51
N PHE A 17 -9.01 -13.71 -3.35
CA PHE A 17 -8.84 -12.41 -2.71
C PHE A 17 -8.36 -12.71 -1.30
N GLY A 18 -7.06 -12.48 -1.05
CA GLY A 18 -6.49 -12.59 0.27
C GLY A 18 -7.34 -11.75 1.22
N SER A 19 -8.01 -12.42 2.13
CA SER A 19 -8.76 -11.76 3.20
C SER A 19 -7.78 -10.83 3.91
N VAL A 20 -8.07 -9.51 3.92
CA VAL A 20 -7.40 -8.58 4.81
C VAL A 20 -7.74 -9.06 6.22
N THR A 21 -6.80 -9.77 6.83
CA THR A 21 -6.96 -10.23 8.21
C THR A 21 -7.20 -9.01 9.10
N ALA A 22 -8.16 -9.13 10.01
CA ALA A 22 -8.47 -8.08 10.96
C ALA A 22 -7.18 -7.58 11.61
N ALA A 23 -7.06 -6.27 11.75
CA ALA A 23 -5.92 -5.61 12.36
C ALA A 23 -5.63 -6.21 13.75
N ASP A 24 -4.55 -6.97 13.88
CA ASP A 24 -4.15 -7.59 15.14
C ASP A 24 -3.33 -6.64 16.03
N GLY A 25 -2.83 -5.53 15.45
CA GLY A 25 -2.10 -4.50 16.15
C GLY A 25 -0.68 -4.89 16.55
N THR A 26 -0.13 -5.96 15.98
CA THR A 26 1.21 -6.42 16.28
C THR A 26 2.27 -5.63 15.49
N HIS A 27 3.51 -5.66 15.99
CA HIS A 27 4.67 -5.14 15.26
C HIS A 27 4.77 -5.77 13.86
N ASP A 28 4.62 -7.08 13.76
CA ASP A 28 4.75 -7.81 12.49
C ASP A 28 3.70 -7.38 11.47
N SER A 29 2.46 -7.15 11.90
CA SER A 29 1.41 -6.64 11.01
C SER A 29 1.71 -5.23 10.49
N ARG A 30 2.24 -4.34 11.35
CA ARG A 30 2.67 -3.00 10.95
C ARG A 30 3.79 -3.05 9.93
N VAL A 31 4.79 -3.90 10.16
CA VAL A 31 5.91 -4.13 9.24
C VAL A 31 5.43 -4.72 7.92
N ALA A 32 4.51 -5.68 7.94
CA ALA A 32 3.96 -6.29 6.74
C ALA A 32 3.24 -5.27 5.85
N LEU A 33 2.37 -4.43 6.44
CA LEU A 33 1.66 -3.37 5.70
C LEU A 33 2.64 -2.32 5.15
N MET A 34 3.64 -1.92 5.93
CA MET A 34 4.64 -0.95 5.47
C MET A 34 5.52 -1.51 4.35
N LYS A 35 5.83 -2.82 4.37
CA LYS A 35 6.52 -3.50 3.25
C LYS A 35 5.68 -3.52 1.98
N GLN A 36 4.36 -3.65 2.07
CA GLN A 36 3.47 -3.57 0.90
C GLN A 36 3.51 -2.17 0.28
N ILE A 37 3.40 -1.11 1.10
CA ILE A 37 3.52 0.27 0.62
C ILE A 37 4.90 0.50 0.01
N GLY A 38 5.97 0.13 0.71
CA GLY A 38 7.35 0.34 0.26
C GLY A 38 7.68 -0.44 -1.02
N GLY A 39 7.22 -1.68 -1.14
CA GLY A 39 7.38 -2.50 -2.34
C GLY A 39 6.68 -1.89 -3.56
N SER A 40 5.44 -1.41 -3.36
CA SER A 40 4.68 -0.73 -4.41
C SER A 40 5.34 0.59 -4.84
N ALA A 41 5.81 1.40 -3.89
CA ALA A 41 6.57 2.61 -4.18
C ALA A 41 7.89 2.30 -4.91
N GLY A 42 8.58 1.23 -4.53
CA GLY A 42 9.78 0.73 -5.22
C GLY A 42 9.52 0.32 -6.66
N ALA A 43 8.39 -0.32 -6.94
CA ALA A 43 7.98 -0.69 -8.30
C ALA A 43 7.73 0.55 -9.17
N LEU A 44 7.00 1.55 -8.65
CA LEU A 44 6.80 2.82 -9.34
C LEU A 44 8.12 3.56 -9.59
N ALA A 45 9.01 3.60 -8.59
CA ALA A 45 10.31 4.22 -8.72
C ALA A 45 11.20 3.55 -9.79
N ALA A 46 11.12 2.23 -9.93
CA ALA A 46 11.84 1.49 -10.97
C ALA A 46 11.39 1.86 -12.38
N ILE A 47 10.08 2.05 -12.58
CA ILE A 47 9.52 2.52 -13.86
C ILE A 47 9.91 3.97 -14.10
N ALA A 48 9.78 4.86 -13.11
CA ALA A 48 10.14 6.26 -13.22
C ALA A 48 11.62 6.47 -13.61
N LYS A 49 12.50 5.59 -13.10
CA LYS A 49 13.94 5.59 -13.42
C LYS A 49 14.31 4.89 -14.73
N GLY A 50 13.34 4.29 -15.41
CA GLY A 50 13.57 3.53 -16.65
C GLY A 50 14.29 2.20 -16.44
N THR A 51 14.43 1.69 -15.20
CA THR A 51 15.00 0.37 -14.91
C THR A 51 14.01 -0.77 -15.16
N LYS A 52 12.72 -0.42 -15.24
CA LYS A 52 11.64 -1.29 -15.73
C LYS A 52 10.84 -0.56 -16.81
N PRO A 53 10.33 -1.29 -17.82
CA PRO A 53 9.46 -0.69 -18.82
C PRO A 53 8.17 -0.19 -18.17
N TYR A 54 7.54 0.79 -18.81
CA TYR A 54 6.21 1.26 -18.41
C TYR A 54 5.18 0.14 -18.63
N ASP A 55 4.35 -0.08 -17.61
CA ASP A 55 3.23 -1.02 -17.63
C ASP A 55 2.08 -0.40 -16.84
N ALA A 56 1.01 -0.07 -17.53
CA ALA A 56 -0.15 0.60 -16.94
C ALA A 56 -0.82 -0.23 -15.83
N GLU A 57 -0.90 -1.55 -15.99
CA GLU A 57 -1.50 -2.43 -14.98
C GLU A 57 -0.61 -2.53 -13.73
N ALA A 58 0.70 -2.58 -13.91
CA ALA A 58 1.64 -2.54 -12.79
C ALA A 58 1.56 -1.22 -12.02
N VAL A 59 1.46 -0.08 -12.73
CA VAL A 59 1.28 1.24 -12.11
C VAL A 59 -0.02 1.31 -11.34
N LYS A 60 -1.12 0.87 -11.93
CA LYS A 60 -2.44 0.81 -11.31
C LYS A 60 -2.43 -0.08 -10.05
N ALA A 61 -1.87 -1.28 -10.15
CA ALA A 61 -1.77 -2.21 -9.03
C ALA A 61 -0.96 -1.62 -7.86
N ALA A 62 0.18 -0.97 -8.15
CA ALA A 62 1.01 -0.35 -7.14
C ALA A 62 0.30 0.81 -6.42
N LEU A 63 -0.35 1.71 -7.17
CA LEU A 63 -1.11 2.82 -6.59
C LEU A 63 -2.31 2.33 -5.78
N THR A 64 -3.03 1.29 -6.25
CA THR A 64 -4.14 0.66 -5.53
C THR A 64 -3.66 0.09 -4.20
N THR A 65 -2.52 -0.61 -4.20
CA THR A 65 -1.94 -1.17 -2.97
C THR A 65 -1.55 -0.07 -1.99
N ILE A 66 -0.91 1.01 -2.45
CA ILE A 66 -0.54 2.14 -1.58
C ILE A 66 -1.80 2.77 -0.96
N ALA A 67 -2.82 3.07 -1.77
CA ALA A 67 -4.06 3.69 -1.31
C ALA A 67 -4.78 2.82 -0.26
N ALA A 68 -5.03 1.56 -0.59
CA ALA A 68 -5.76 0.65 0.29
C ALA A 68 -5.00 0.36 1.59
N THR A 69 -3.68 0.14 1.50
CA THR A 69 -2.86 -0.19 2.68
C THR A 69 -2.69 1.02 3.59
N ALA A 70 -2.46 2.22 3.06
CA ALA A 70 -2.36 3.44 3.84
C ALA A 70 -3.66 3.73 4.62
N LYS A 71 -4.81 3.45 4.02
CA LYS A 71 -6.12 3.66 4.64
C LYS A 71 -6.32 2.83 5.91
N VAL A 72 -5.86 1.58 5.92
CA VAL A 72 -6.05 0.65 7.05
C VAL A 72 -4.85 0.61 8.00
N PHE A 73 -3.73 1.23 7.65
CA PHE A 73 -2.50 1.21 8.44
C PHE A 73 -2.69 1.74 9.87
N PRO A 74 -3.41 2.84 10.12
CA PRO A 74 -3.61 3.35 11.48
C PRO A 74 -4.36 2.38 12.41
N ASP A 75 -5.17 1.46 11.87
CA ASP A 75 -5.93 0.50 12.66
C ASP A 75 -5.04 -0.50 13.40
N GLN A 76 -3.76 -0.60 13.02
CA GLN A 76 -2.76 -1.42 13.69
C GLN A 76 -2.25 -0.81 14.99
N PHE A 77 -2.55 0.45 15.28
CA PHE A 77 -2.04 1.19 16.44
C PHE A 77 -3.10 1.31 17.53
N LYS A 78 -3.46 0.16 18.09
CA LYS A 78 -4.49 0.05 19.12
C LYS A 78 -3.97 0.50 20.49
N PRO A 79 -4.85 1.02 21.37
CA PRO A 79 -4.47 1.27 22.77
C PRO A 79 -3.91 0.00 23.42
N GLY A 80 -2.83 0.14 24.19
CA GLY A 80 -2.15 -0.97 24.82
C GLY A 80 -1.09 -1.68 23.96
N THR A 81 -0.84 -1.20 22.73
CA THR A 81 0.19 -1.74 21.83
C THR A 81 1.37 -0.80 21.62
N GLU A 82 1.57 0.14 22.54
CA GLU A 82 2.61 1.18 22.47
C GLU A 82 4.02 0.65 22.76
N THR A 83 4.11 -0.49 23.45
CA THR A 83 5.36 -1.13 23.84
C THR A 83 5.74 -2.28 22.93
N GLY A 84 7.04 -2.54 22.82
CA GLY A 84 7.55 -3.67 22.03
C GLY A 84 7.71 -3.40 20.54
N ASP A 85 7.42 -2.18 20.08
CA ASP A 85 7.69 -1.76 18.71
C ASP A 85 8.90 -0.83 18.67
N GLU A 86 10.03 -1.33 18.18
CA GLU A 86 11.26 -0.54 18.10
C GLU A 86 11.26 0.47 16.93
N GLY A 87 10.25 0.45 16.07
CA GLY A 87 10.12 1.32 14.91
C GLY A 87 9.06 2.40 15.02
N ALA A 88 8.08 2.22 15.91
CA ALA A 88 6.97 3.14 16.10
C ALA A 88 7.21 4.07 17.31
N SER A 89 7.12 5.37 17.09
CA SER A 89 7.25 6.34 18.16
C SER A 89 6.00 6.36 19.04
N PRO A 90 6.13 6.48 20.38
CA PRO A 90 4.99 6.71 21.29
C PRO A 90 4.14 7.93 20.92
N LYS A 91 4.72 8.91 20.21
CA LYS A 91 4.00 10.07 19.69
C LYS A 91 2.79 9.73 18.81
N ILE A 92 2.73 8.52 18.25
CA ILE A 92 1.58 8.05 17.46
C ILE A 92 0.33 8.05 18.32
N TRP A 93 0.40 7.47 19.52
CA TRP A 93 -0.75 7.39 20.44
C TRP A 93 -1.08 8.72 21.10
N GLU A 94 -0.08 9.61 21.29
CA GLU A 94 -0.27 10.96 21.79
C GLU A 94 -0.94 11.88 20.75
N ASN A 95 -0.76 11.60 19.44
CA ASN A 95 -1.24 12.43 18.34
C ASN A 95 -1.95 11.59 17.27
N MET A 96 -2.84 10.71 17.69
CA MET A 96 -3.51 9.73 16.81
C MET A 96 -4.28 10.39 15.66
N ASP A 97 -4.88 11.55 15.88
CA ASP A 97 -5.64 12.25 14.84
C ASP A 97 -4.73 12.77 13.72
N ASP A 98 -3.57 13.35 14.05
CA ASP A 98 -2.57 13.76 13.05
C ASP A 98 -1.97 12.54 12.33
N PHE A 99 -1.69 11.46 13.07
CA PHE A 99 -1.21 10.22 12.48
C PHE A 99 -2.19 9.64 11.43
N LYS A 100 -3.48 9.57 11.79
CA LYS A 100 -4.57 9.15 10.87
C LYS A 100 -4.69 10.09 9.68
N ALA A 101 -4.63 11.40 9.90
CA ALA A 101 -4.71 12.39 8.83
C ALA A 101 -3.58 12.24 7.81
N ARG A 102 -2.35 11.94 8.25
CA ARG A 102 -1.21 11.68 7.35
C ARG A 102 -1.38 10.41 6.55
N ALA A 103 -1.85 9.34 7.15
CA ALA A 103 -2.15 8.10 6.45
C ALA A 103 -3.28 8.29 5.42
N ALA A 104 -4.34 8.99 5.81
CA ALA A 104 -5.45 9.34 4.91
C ALA A 104 -4.98 10.21 3.73
N LYS A 105 -4.05 11.15 3.97
CA LYS A 105 -3.49 11.96 2.89
C LYS A 105 -2.70 11.13 1.89
N LEU A 106 -1.85 10.19 2.34
CA LEU A 106 -1.14 9.28 1.44
C LEU A 106 -2.13 8.45 0.61
N SER A 107 -3.19 7.93 1.24
CA SER A 107 -4.26 7.20 0.54
C SER A 107 -4.93 8.07 -0.53
N ALA A 108 -5.35 9.28 -0.18
CA ALA A 108 -6.03 10.20 -1.10
C ALA A 108 -5.14 10.64 -2.28
N ASP A 109 -3.86 10.90 -2.03
CA ASP A 109 -2.92 11.26 -3.11
C ASP A 109 -2.68 10.08 -4.07
N ALA A 110 -2.64 8.84 -3.56
CA ALA A 110 -2.57 7.64 -4.39
C ALA A 110 -3.88 7.40 -5.18
N GLU A 111 -5.04 7.62 -4.57
CA GLU A 111 -6.35 7.57 -5.26
C GLU A 111 -6.46 8.64 -6.35
N THR A 112 -5.95 9.85 -6.12
CA THR A 112 -5.89 10.91 -7.12
C THR A 112 -5.02 10.50 -8.30
N ALA A 113 -3.86 9.89 -8.05
CA ALA A 113 -3.00 9.35 -9.10
C ALA A 113 -3.66 8.18 -9.86
N LEU A 114 -4.48 7.36 -9.21
CA LEU A 114 -5.28 6.32 -9.86
C LEU A 114 -6.33 6.90 -10.80
N ALA A 115 -7.02 7.98 -10.39
CA ALA A 115 -8.03 8.65 -11.20
C ALA A 115 -7.43 9.34 -12.44
N GLN A 116 -6.17 9.74 -12.37
CA GLN A 116 -5.39 10.37 -13.43
C GLN A 116 -4.14 9.54 -13.72
N LEU A 117 -4.34 8.27 -14.08
CA LEU A 117 -3.26 7.28 -14.16
C LEU A 117 -2.05 7.82 -14.93
N PRO A 118 -0.85 7.90 -14.29
CA PRO A 118 0.35 8.38 -14.95
C PRO A 118 0.68 7.53 -16.18
N ALA A 119 0.82 8.18 -17.35
CA ALA A 119 0.91 7.47 -18.62
C ALA A 119 2.36 7.22 -19.10
N ASP A 120 3.35 7.77 -18.40
CA ASP A 120 4.75 7.65 -18.76
C ASP A 120 5.67 7.76 -17.53
N PRO A 121 6.97 7.44 -17.65
CA PRO A 121 7.92 7.51 -16.54
C PRO A 121 8.05 8.89 -15.88
N ALA A 122 7.92 9.97 -16.63
CA ALA A 122 8.03 11.32 -16.09
C ALA A 122 6.82 11.68 -15.21
N ALA A 123 5.62 11.31 -15.65
CA ALA A 123 4.39 11.47 -14.87
C ALA A 123 4.42 10.62 -13.59
N ILE A 124 4.97 9.38 -13.67
CA ILE A 124 5.19 8.54 -12.47
C ILE A 124 6.20 9.22 -11.55
N GLY A 125 7.26 9.82 -12.06
CA GLY A 125 8.24 10.57 -11.27
C GLY A 125 7.59 11.72 -10.49
N ALA A 126 6.70 12.49 -11.12
CA ALA A 126 5.94 13.56 -10.48
C ALA A 126 5.02 13.01 -9.37
N THR A 127 4.32 11.90 -9.63
CA THR A 127 3.50 11.19 -8.64
C THR A 127 4.36 10.74 -7.46
N MET A 128 5.54 10.17 -7.72
CA MET A 128 6.46 9.70 -6.67
C MET A 128 6.99 10.83 -5.80
N ASN A 129 7.17 12.04 -6.34
CA ASN A 129 7.52 13.21 -5.53
C ASN A 129 6.44 13.53 -4.49
N THR A 130 5.16 13.48 -4.90
CA THR A 130 4.02 13.71 -4.00
C THR A 130 3.92 12.63 -2.94
N LEU A 131 3.92 11.36 -3.34
CA LEU A 131 3.83 10.23 -2.40
C LEU A 131 5.04 10.18 -1.48
N GLY A 132 6.25 10.42 -1.99
CA GLY A 132 7.48 10.46 -1.22
C GLY A 132 7.49 11.55 -0.14
N ALA A 133 6.92 12.72 -0.42
CA ALA A 133 6.77 13.78 0.58
C ALA A 133 5.85 13.34 1.75
N ASN A 134 4.77 12.61 1.47
CA ASN A 134 3.93 12.04 2.52
C ASN A 134 4.69 10.99 3.35
N CYS A 135 5.43 10.09 2.69
CA CYS A 135 6.27 9.09 3.36
C CYS A 135 7.28 9.76 4.31
N ALA A 136 8.02 10.74 3.81
CA ALA A 136 9.03 11.45 4.58
C ALA A 136 8.42 12.24 5.76
N GLY A 137 7.31 12.93 5.55
CA GLY A 137 6.64 13.73 6.56
C GLY A 137 6.09 12.88 7.73
N CYS A 138 5.49 11.72 7.41
CA CYS A 138 5.00 10.79 8.42
C CYS A 138 6.16 10.13 9.18
N HIS A 139 7.16 9.61 8.49
CA HIS A 139 8.32 8.95 9.10
C HIS A 139 9.13 9.91 9.99
N LYS A 140 9.31 11.17 9.58
CA LYS A 140 9.98 12.17 10.41
C LYS A 140 9.27 12.41 11.75
N ALA A 141 7.93 12.34 11.77
CA ALA A 141 7.15 12.59 12.97
C ALA A 141 7.03 11.36 13.89
N TYR A 142 6.89 10.17 13.29
CA TYR A 142 6.36 9.00 13.95
C TYR A 142 7.22 7.73 13.87
N ARG A 143 8.29 7.72 13.08
CA ARG A 143 9.23 6.60 13.03
C ARG A 143 10.44 6.86 13.92
N ILE A 144 10.82 5.84 14.72
CA ILE A 144 12.11 5.83 15.42
C ILE A 144 13.17 5.39 14.41
N SER A 145 14.17 6.26 14.16
CA SER A 145 15.36 5.91 13.38
C SER A 145 16.39 5.31 14.32
N LYS A 146 16.88 4.11 13.98
CA LYS A 146 18.06 3.51 14.64
C LYS A 146 19.32 4.04 14.00
#